data_aba0b42e92f6374dceb605f86dd9ad9a
#
_entry.id   aba0b42e92f6374dceb605f86dd9ad9a
#
_cell.length_a   1.000
_cell.length_b   1.000
_cell.length_c   1.000
_cell.angle_alpha   90.00
_cell.angle_beta   90.00
_cell.angle_gamma   90.00
#
_symmetry.space_group_name_H-M   'P 1'
#
loop_
_entity.id
_entity.type
_entity.pdbx_description
1 polymer ?
#
loop_
_entity_poly.entity_id
_entity_poly.type
_entity_poly.pdbx_seq_one_letter_code
_entity_poly.pdbx_strand_id
1 'polypeptide(L)'
;MTRVLELSAQAAGGVRAHIRQVSQLLAKDGHQVLLAGPSNVISPAPDAVGGACLRTYQIDIGARPSGADLKALRQLKQLAATVEVIHAHGLRAGALAVLAAKRLPAAKRPRVVVTLHNLPVGSAPTRLVGKALHLVVVKGADYVLTVSPDLLEKAKQLGLKAGEIAVVPAPARSLSDCTGTASSETDFGTTASLDPASGPGAGFGPGAGFGPGAGSGPGIGSGSGVDAGSGCASSSEASFGAAPCLLTVARLAPQKGLDLLLEAATLIKQRGIDFTWLVAGDGPLKAQLNQQIATAALPVKLLGRREDIGALLSQADVVVQTSYWEGQPLTLREAMQASRAIVATDVGGSAYTLAGCGQLVEPQAGPLADAVVAVISDPKRRETLEAASRAAVAKIPGETQLREQLDRVLDL
;
A
#
# COMPACT_ATOMS: atom_id res chain seq x y z
N MET A 1 -20.99 -21.96 9.58
CA MET A 1 -21.36 -20.80 8.76
C MET A 1 -21.62 -19.61 9.69
N THR A 2 -20.69 -18.67 9.77
CA THR A 2 -20.71 -17.52 10.69
C THR A 2 -20.95 -16.23 9.93
N ARG A 3 -21.62 -15.25 10.54
CA ARG A 3 -21.79 -13.91 9.97
C ARG A 3 -20.70 -12.99 10.48
N VAL A 4 -19.85 -12.53 9.57
CA VAL A 4 -18.67 -11.71 9.88
C VAL A 4 -18.85 -10.30 9.30
N LEU A 5 -18.62 -9.28 10.12
CA LEU A 5 -18.49 -7.89 9.69
C LEU A 5 -17.02 -7.53 9.56
N GLU A 6 -16.53 -7.40 8.33
CA GLU A 6 -15.23 -6.80 8.03
C GLU A 6 -15.37 -5.28 7.99
N LEU A 7 -14.77 -4.57 8.94
CA LEU A 7 -14.94 -3.14 9.11
C LEU A 7 -13.63 -2.39 8.90
N SER A 8 -13.64 -1.35 8.08
CA SER A 8 -12.47 -0.48 7.92
C SER A 8 -12.84 1.00 7.92
N ALA A 9 -11.90 1.83 8.40
CA ALA A 9 -11.85 3.25 8.07
C ALA A 9 -11.21 3.45 6.69
N GLN A 10 -10.89 4.69 6.31
CA GLN A 10 -10.16 4.96 5.07
C GLN A 10 -8.88 4.12 5.00
N ALA A 11 -8.73 3.34 3.94
CA ALA A 11 -7.57 2.49 3.69
C ALA A 11 -7.11 2.58 2.24
N ALA A 12 -5.80 2.45 2.01
CA ALA A 12 -5.19 2.47 0.69
C ALA A 12 -4.02 1.47 0.61
N GLY A 13 -3.58 1.15 -0.61
CA GLY A 13 -2.42 0.27 -0.83
C GLY A 13 -2.58 -1.10 -0.18
N GLY A 14 -1.52 -1.59 0.47
CA GLY A 14 -1.46 -2.93 1.06
C GLY A 14 -2.54 -3.20 2.11
N VAL A 15 -2.95 -2.21 2.90
CA VAL A 15 -4.02 -2.37 3.90
C VAL A 15 -5.36 -2.70 3.21
N ARG A 16 -5.70 -1.97 2.15
CA ARG A 16 -6.91 -2.24 1.37
C ARG A 16 -6.87 -3.61 0.69
N ALA A 17 -5.71 -3.98 0.14
CA ALA A 17 -5.51 -5.30 -0.48
C ALA A 17 -5.71 -6.42 0.54
N HIS A 18 -5.14 -6.29 1.72
CA HIS A 18 -5.29 -7.27 2.81
C HIS A 18 -6.74 -7.41 3.27
N ILE A 19 -7.46 -6.30 3.49
CA ILE A 19 -8.88 -6.33 3.88
C ILE A 19 -9.71 -7.12 2.84
N ARG A 20 -9.48 -6.87 1.56
CA ARG A 20 -10.18 -7.58 0.47
C ARG A 20 -9.83 -9.06 0.44
N GLN A 21 -8.56 -9.39 0.61
CA GLN A 21 -8.10 -10.77 0.66
C GLN A 21 -8.77 -11.54 1.82
N VAL A 22 -8.81 -10.96 3.01
CA VAL A 22 -9.49 -11.54 4.18
C VAL A 22 -10.98 -11.74 3.89
N SER A 23 -11.66 -10.69 3.40
CA SER A 23 -13.11 -10.76 3.08
C SER A 23 -13.43 -11.84 2.04
N GLN A 24 -12.60 -11.95 1.00
CA GLN A 24 -12.77 -12.96 -0.05
C GLN A 24 -12.50 -14.38 0.47
N LEU A 25 -11.47 -14.53 1.31
CA LEU A 25 -11.11 -15.81 1.90
C LEU A 25 -12.24 -16.34 2.78
N LEU A 26 -12.74 -15.54 3.72
CA LEU A 26 -13.85 -15.90 4.59
C LEU A 26 -15.12 -16.24 3.79
N ALA A 27 -15.40 -15.50 2.72
CA ALA A 27 -16.53 -15.78 1.85
C ALA A 27 -16.38 -17.09 1.07
N LYS A 28 -15.16 -17.41 0.59
CA LYS A 28 -14.83 -18.71 -0.04
C LYS A 28 -15.02 -19.88 0.91
N ASP A 29 -14.72 -19.69 2.19
CA ASP A 29 -14.85 -20.71 3.24
C ASP A 29 -16.32 -20.86 3.72
N GLY A 30 -17.28 -20.20 3.06
CA GLY A 30 -18.71 -20.36 3.27
C GLY A 30 -19.29 -19.48 4.38
N HIS A 31 -18.54 -18.48 4.88
CA HIS A 31 -19.07 -17.51 5.83
C HIS A 31 -19.87 -16.40 5.13
N GLN A 32 -20.83 -15.81 5.83
CA GLN A 32 -21.54 -14.62 5.36
C GLN A 32 -20.73 -13.38 5.73
N VAL A 33 -20.15 -12.72 4.74
CA VAL A 33 -19.26 -11.57 4.97
C VAL A 33 -19.98 -10.27 4.57
N LEU A 34 -19.98 -9.31 5.50
CA LEU A 34 -20.38 -7.94 5.26
C LEU A 34 -19.15 -7.03 5.34
N LEU A 35 -18.69 -6.51 4.20
CA LEU A 35 -17.60 -5.55 4.14
C LEU A 35 -18.14 -4.13 4.30
N ALA A 36 -17.82 -3.48 5.42
CA ALA A 36 -18.27 -2.12 5.72
C ALA A 36 -17.11 -1.11 5.80
N GLY A 37 -17.32 0.05 5.21
CA GLY A 37 -16.33 1.13 5.22
C GLY A 37 -16.66 2.25 4.24
N PRO A 38 -15.77 3.23 4.09
CA PRO A 38 -15.90 4.28 3.07
C PRO A 38 -15.87 3.72 1.65
N SER A 39 -16.38 4.48 0.69
CA SER A 39 -16.45 4.10 -0.72
C SER A 39 -15.12 3.59 -1.29
N ASN A 40 -14.00 4.20 -0.93
CA ASN A 40 -12.67 3.80 -1.39
C ASN A 40 -12.21 2.41 -0.87
N VAL A 41 -12.86 1.86 0.14
CA VAL A 41 -12.60 0.51 0.65
C VAL A 41 -13.49 -0.53 -0.03
N ILE A 42 -14.78 -0.20 -0.12
CA ILE A 42 -15.82 -1.13 -0.60
C ILE A 42 -16.00 -1.14 -2.12
N SER A 43 -15.47 -0.14 -2.86
CA SER A 43 -15.61 -0.01 -4.32
C SER A 43 -14.27 -0.26 -5.04
N PRO A 44 -14.28 -0.92 -6.22
CA PRO A 44 -15.36 -1.78 -6.69
C PRO A 44 -15.64 -2.89 -5.68
N ALA A 45 -16.86 -3.38 -5.64
CA ALA A 45 -17.18 -4.51 -4.77
C ALA A 45 -16.22 -5.67 -5.08
N PRO A 46 -15.70 -6.38 -4.06
CA PRO A 46 -14.90 -7.57 -4.31
C PRO A 46 -15.73 -8.56 -5.13
N ASP A 47 -15.11 -9.15 -6.15
CA ASP A 47 -15.80 -10.12 -6.99
C ASP A 47 -16.36 -11.25 -6.14
N ALA A 48 -17.63 -11.57 -6.34
CA ALA A 48 -18.26 -12.74 -5.73
C ALA A 48 -17.66 -14.01 -6.35
N VAL A 49 -16.70 -14.61 -5.67
CA VAL A 49 -16.08 -15.85 -6.14
C VAL A 49 -16.98 -17.02 -5.74
N GLY A 50 -17.52 -17.73 -6.73
CA GLY A 50 -18.14 -19.04 -6.51
C GLY A 50 -19.46 -19.04 -5.71
N GLY A 51 -20.33 -18.02 -5.84
CA GLY A 51 -21.61 -17.96 -5.11
C GLY A 51 -21.47 -17.50 -3.65
N ALA A 52 -20.31 -17.06 -3.24
CA ALA A 52 -20.01 -16.59 -1.90
C ALA A 52 -20.86 -15.36 -1.51
N CYS A 53 -21.39 -15.38 -0.29
CA CYS A 53 -22.24 -14.31 0.24
C CYS A 53 -21.38 -13.14 0.80
N LEU A 54 -20.80 -12.35 -0.12
CA LEU A 54 -20.10 -11.12 0.22
C LEU A 54 -20.97 -9.91 -0.13
N ARG A 55 -21.32 -9.12 0.87
CA ARG A 55 -22.09 -7.87 0.71
C ARG A 55 -21.27 -6.68 1.15
N THR A 56 -21.55 -5.51 0.57
CA THR A 56 -20.90 -4.26 0.97
C THR A 56 -21.88 -3.31 1.63
N TYR A 57 -21.40 -2.52 2.60
CA TYR A 57 -22.19 -1.52 3.29
C TYR A 57 -21.35 -0.24 3.49
N GLN A 58 -21.86 0.89 3.02
CA GLN A 58 -21.12 2.15 3.14
C GLN A 58 -21.27 2.73 4.54
N ILE A 59 -20.13 2.93 5.22
CA ILE A 59 -20.03 3.68 6.47
C ILE A 59 -18.85 4.64 6.35
N ASP A 60 -19.11 5.92 6.52
CA ASP A 60 -18.07 6.94 6.42
C ASP A 60 -17.33 7.10 7.75
N ILE A 61 -16.17 6.48 7.85
CA ILE A 61 -15.22 6.63 8.95
C ILE A 61 -14.00 7.39 8.42
N GLY A 62 -13.94 8.69 8.71
CA GLY A 62 -12.88 9.57 8.22
C GLY A 62 -11.53 9.33 8.91
N ALA A 63 -10.47 9.99 8.43
CA ALA A 63 -9.13 9.89 9.02
C ALA A 63 -9.02 10.58 10.39
N ARG A 64 -9.86 11.56 10.70
CA ARG A 64 -9.90 12.29 11.97
C ARG A 64 -11.27 12.17 12.65
N PRO A 65 -11.34 12.18 13.99
CA PRO A 65 -12.60 12.23 14.71
C PRO A 65 -13.44 13.43 14.26
N SER A 66 -14.74 13.19 14.08
CA SER A 66 -15.69 14.22 13.65
C SER A 66 -17.10 13.90 14.16
N GLY A 67 -18.04 14.85 14.04
CA GLY A 67 -19.45 14.62 14.35
C GLY A 67 -20.10 13.45 13.57
N ALA A 68 -19.55 13.11 12.39
CA ALA A 68 -19.99 11.96 11.60
C ALA A 68 -19.77 10.61 12.31
N ASP A 69 -18.85 10.54 13.28
CA ASP A 69 -18.59 9.32 14.05
C ASP A 69 -19.82 8.87 14.86
N LEU A 70 -20.69 9.79 15.29
CA LEU A 70 -21.94 9.44 15.98
C LEU A 70 -22.92 8.72 15.04
N LYS A 71 -22.99 9.15 13.78
CA LYS A 71 -23.80 8.48 12.75
C LYS A 71 -23.21 7.10 12.46
N ALA A 72 -21.91 7.00 12.23
CA ALA A 72 -21.22 5.75 12.02
C ALA A 72 -21.42 4.78 13.19
N LEU A 73 -21.33 5.25 14.43
CA LEU A 73 -21.53 4.44 15.63
C LEU A 73 -22.98 3.90 15.76
N ARG A 74 -23.98 4.68 15.36
CA ARG A 74 -25.39 4.20 15.32
C ARG A 74 -25.57 3.12 14.27
N GLN A 75 -25.04 3.31 13.08
CA GLN A 75 -25.06 2.33 11.99
C GLN A 75 -24.33 1.04 12.39
N LEU A 76 -23.13 1.18 12.97
CA LEU A 76 -22.34 0.04 13.46
C LEU A 76 -23.06 -0.74 14.57
N LYS A 77 -23.76 -0.07 15.48
CA LYS A 77 -24.56 -0.75 16.52
C LYS A 77 -25.66 -1.62 15.88
N GLN A 78 -26.31 -1.14 14.81
CA GLN A 78 -27.34 -1.92 14.11
C GLN A 78 -26.73 -3.15 13.42
N LEU A 79 -25.59 -2.99 12.72
CA LEU A 79 -24.90 -4.10 12.06
C LEU A 79 -24.33 -5.09 13.08
N ALA A 80 -23.74 -4.60 14.17
CA ALA A 80 -23.19 -5.44 15.24
C ALA A 80 -24.24 -6.37 15.87
N ALA A 81 -25.50 -5.96 15.88
CA ALA A 81 -26.58 -6.79 16.40
C ALA A 81 -26.98 -7.97 15.45
N THR A 82 -26.46 -7.99 14.22
CA THR A 82 -26.82 -8.98 13.19
C THR A 82 -25.69 -9.96 12.86
N VAL A 83 -24.50 -9.79 13.44
CA VAL A 83 -23.31 -10.61 13.19
C VAL A 83 -22.79 -11.28 14.46
N GLU A 84 -22.09 -12.36 14.31
CA GLU A 84 -21.41 -13.08 15.40
C GLU A 84 -20.01 -12.50 15.66
N VAL A 85 -19.34 -11.98 14.62
CA VAL A 85 -17.96 -11.48 14.68
C VAL A 85 -17.85 -10.13 14.00
N ILE A 86 -17.08 -9.21 14.61
CA ILE A 86 -16.60 -7.99 13.97
C ILE A 86 -15.08 -8.08 13.88
N HIS A 87 -14.55 -8.10 12.66
CA HIS A 87 -13.13 -7.94 12.41
C HIS A 87 -12.87 -6.52 11.89
N ALA A 88 -12.25 -5.69 12.70
CA ALA A 88 -12.05 -4.28 12.39
C ALA A 88 -10.58 -3.99 12.03
N HIS A 89 -10.35 -3.24 10.95
CA HIS A 89 -9.04 -2.89 10.46
C HIS A 89 -8.66 -1.44 10.77
N GLY A 90 -7.63 -1.29 11.57
CA GLY A 90 -7.09 -0.02 12.00
C GLY A 90 -7.72 0.52 13.28
N LEU A 91 -7.01 1.46 13.90
CA LEU A 91 -7.28 1.94 15.23
C LEU A 91 -8.67 2.60 15.40
N ARG A 92 -9.11 3.36 14.39
CA ARG A 92 -10.40 4.06 14.46
C ARG A 92 -11.58 3.13 14.25
N ALA A 93 -11.52 2.27 13.24
CA ALA A 93 -12.52 1.25 12.99
C ALA A 93 -12.65 0.33 14.23
N GLY A 94 -11.52 -0.12 14.78
CA GLY A 94 -11.47 -0.93 15.98
C GLY A 94 -12.11 -0.27 17.18
N ALA A 95 -11.80 1.00 17.46
CA ALA A 95 -12.40 1.71 18.58
C ALA A 95 -13.93 1.88 18.43
N LEU A 96 -14.42 2.21 17.21
CA LEU A 96 -15.85 2.30 16.93
C LEU A 96 -16.55 0.94 17.03
N ALA A 97 -15.91 -0.15 16.56
CA ALA A 97 -16.41 -1.52 16.71
C ALA A 97 -16.59 -1.90 18.17
N VAL A 98 -15.57 -1.68 19.01
CA VAL A 98 -15.62 -1.92 20.46
C VAL A 98 -16.75 -1.12 21.11
N LEU A 99 -16.86 0.16 20.78
CA LEU A 99 -17.90 1.04 21.34
C LEU A 99 -19.31 0.62 20.88
N ALA A 100 -19.47 0.17 19.64
CA ALA A 100 -20.74 -0.32 19.12
C ALA A 100 -21.16 -1.63 19.82
N ALA A 101 -20.25 -2.59 19.91
CA ALA A 101 -20.48 -3.88 20.56
C ALA A 101 -20.86 -3.70 22.06
N LYS A 102 -20.15 -2.82 22.80
CA LYS A 102 -20.43 -2.54 24.20
C LYS A 102 -21.80 -1.89 24.45
N ARG A 103 -22.45 -1.31 23.44
CA ARG A 103 -23.81 -0.76 23.53
C ARG A 103 -24.92 -1.81 23.33
N LEU A 104 -24.54 -3.05 23.05
CA LEU A 104 -25.47 -4.17 22.97
C LEU A 104 -25.55 -4.91 24.32
N PRO A 105 -26.69 -5.55 24.63
CA PRO A 105 -26.79 -6.49 25.74
C PRO A 105 -25.73 -7.59 25.66
N ALA A 106 -25.19 -8.04 26.76
CA ALA A 106 -24.10 -9.01 26.80
C ALA A 106 -24.35 -10.27 25.94
N ALA A 107 -25.57 -10.80 25.97
CA ALA A 107 -25.98 -11.97 25.21
C ALA A 107 -26.04 -11.76 23.66
N LYS A 108 -25.95 -10.52 23.21
CA LYS A 108 -26.01 -10.16 21.77
C LYS A 108 -24.74 -9.48 21.28
N ARG A 109 -23.67 -9.50 22.10
CA ARG A 109 -22.40 -8.86 21.71
C ARG A 109 -21.65 -9.78 20.76
N PRO A 110 -21.30 -9.29 19.57
CA PRO A 110 -20.39 -10.03 18.71
C PRO A 110 -18.98 -10.06 19.32
N ARG A 111 -18.21 -11.08 18.98
CA ARG A 111 -16.77 -11.11 19.22
C ARG A 111 -16.10 -9.99 18.42
N VAL A 112 -15.21 -9.22 19.05
CA VAL A 112 -14.52 -8.10 18.40
C VAL A 112 -13.04 -8.39 18.28
N VAL A 113 -12.58 -8.56 17.05
CA VAL A 113 -11.16 -8.71 16.68
C VAL A 113 -10.71 -7.45 15.96
N VAL A 114 -9.51 -6.95 16.30
CA VAL A 114 -8.99 -5.71 15.69
C VAL A 114 -7.60 -5.94 15.14
N THR A 115 -7.39 -5.69 13.84
CA THR A 115 -6.07 -5.66 13.22
C THR A 115 -5.54 -4.23 13.18
N LEU A 116 -4.43 -3.97 13.89
CA LEU A 116 -3.75 -2.67 13.91
C LEU A 116 -2.70 -2.61 12.81
N HIS A 117 -2.86 -1.64 11.89
CA HIS A 117 -2.01 -1.49 10.71
C HIS A 117 -0.97 -0.37 10.81
N ASN A 118 -1.15 0.60 11.70
CA ASN A 118 -0.28 1.77 11.80
C ASN A 118 -0.15 2.26 13.24
N LEU A 119 1.00 2.86 13.53
CA LEU A 119 1.15 3.70 14.73
C LEU A 119 0.42 5.04 14.53
N PRO A 120 -0.15 5.63 15.61
CA PRO A 120 -0.64 7.01 15.58
C PRO A 120 0.55 7.97 15.44
N VAL A 121 0.70 8.56 14.25
CA VAL A 121 1.71 9.57 13.94
C VAL A 121 1.04 10.94 13.78
N GLY A 122 1.78 12.03 14.04
CA GLY A 122 1.29 13.40 13.85
C GLY A 122 1.55 14.32 15.03
N SER A 123 0.81 15.44 15.09
CA SER A 123 0.92 16.46 16.14
C SER A 123 0.60 15.92 17.53
N ALA A 124 0.99 16.63 18.58
CA ALA A 124 0.74 16.23 19.96
C ALA A 124 -0.77 15.92 20.25
N PRO A 125 -1.73 16.73 19.79
CA PRO A 125 -3.15 16.41 19.93
C PRO A 125 -3.54 15.10 19.21
N THR A 126 -3.04 14.88 18.00
CA THR A 126 -3.29 13.64 17.23
C THR A 126 -2.75 12.42 17.97
N ARG A 127 -1.56 12.52 18.55
CA ARG A 127 -0.96 11.44 19.36
C ARG A 127 -1.76 11.14 20.61
N LEU A 128 -2.30 12.17 21.30
CA LEU A 128 -3.14 11.98 22.49
C LEU A 128 -4.44 11.25 22.16
N VAL A 129 -5.14 11.69 21.11
CA VAL A 129 -6.34 11.01 20.60
C VAL A 129 -6.00 9.58 20.19
N GLY A 130 -4.88 9.37 19.47
CA GLY A 130 -4.40 8.04 19.09
C GLY A 130 -4.15 7.13 20.29
N LYS A 131 -3.57 7.64 21.39
CA LYS A 131 -3.37 6.89 22.64
C LYS A 131 -4.72 6.49 23.29
N ALA A 132 -5.68 7.41 23.32
CA ALA A 132 -7.01 7.13 23.88
C ALA A 132 -7.74 6.03 23.06
N LEU A 133 -7.74 6.14 21.73
CA LEU A 133 -8.31 5.11 20.85
C LEU A 133 -7.60 3.75 21.01
N HIS A 134 -6.27 3.75 21.15
CA HIS A 134 -5.49 2.55 21.39
C HIS A 134 -5.88 1.85 22.68
N LEU A 135 -6.07 2.63 23.74
CA LEU A 135 -6.53 2.11 25.02
C LEU A 135 -7.96 1.51 24.92
N VAL A 136 -8.86 2.17 24.17
CA VAL A 136 -10.21 1.63 23.91
C VAL A 136 -10.14 0.27 23.22
N VAL A 137 -9.29 0.14 22.18
CA VAL A 137 -9.12 -1.10 21.45
C VAL A 137 -8.49 -2.17 22.35
N VAL A 138 -7.35 -1.90 22.98
CA VAL A 138 -6.60 -2.87 23.78
C VAL A 138 -7.41 -3.39 24.98
N LYS A 139 -8.22 -2.53 25.60
CA LYS A 139 -9.06 -2.91 26.76
C LYS A 139 -10.44 -3.45 26.40
N GLY A 140 -10.85 -3.29 25.14
CA GLY A 140 -12.23 -3.56 24.75
C GLY A 140 -12.41 -4.59 23.66
N ALA A 141 -11.40 -4.90 22.87
CA ALA A 141 -11.42 -5.98 21.91
C ALA A 141 -11.18 -7.32 22.60
N ASP A 142 -11.73 -8.39 22.05
CA ASP A 142 -11.52 -9.77 22.50
C ASP A 142 -10.17 -10.29 22.05
N TYR A 143 -9.72 -9.84 20.86
CA TYR A 143 -8.40 -10.19 20.32
C TYR A 143 -7.83 -9.03 19.49
N VAL A 144 -6.51 -8.85 19.51
CA VAL A 144 -5.84 -7.81 18.71
C VAL A 144 -4.73 -8.45 17.87
N LEU A 145 -4.84 -8.26 16.57
CA LEU A 145 -3.78 -8.57 15.61
C LEU A 145 -2.97 -7.31 15.33
N THR A 146 -1.66 -7.45 15.21
CA THR A 146 -0.76 -6.33 14.87
C THR A 146 0.12 -6.68 13.70
N VAL A 147 0.37 -5.73 12.80
CA VAL A 147 1.19 -6.00 11.61
C VAL A 147 2.70 -5.93 11.87
N SER A 148 3.13 -5.65 13.11
CA SER A 148 4.56 -5.58 13.43
C SER A 148 4.83 -5.85 14.90
N PRO A 149 6.06 -6.31 15.25
CA PRO A 149 6.43 -6.61 16.63
C PRO A 149 6.36 -5.40 17.57
N ASP A 150 6.76 -4.21 17.10
CA ASP A 150 6.72 -2.95 17.87
C ASP A 150 5.29 -2.52 18.21
N LEU A 151 4.33 -2.75 17.29
CA LEU A 151 2.90 -2.55 17.57
C LEU A 151 2.39 -3.53 18.62
N LEU A 152 2.80 -4.80 18.56
CA LEU A 152 2.40 -5.81 19.52
C LEU A 152 2.95 -5.48 20.91
N GLU A 153 4.21 -5.11 20.99
CA GLU A 153 4.85 -4.73 22.25
C GLU A 153 4.18 -3.50 22.87
N LYS A 154 3.88 -2.51 22.06
CA LYS A 154 3.15 -1.32 22.51
C LYS A 154 1.73 -1.64 23.00
N ALA A 155 1.03 -2.56 22.33
CA ALA A 155 -0.28 -3.02 22.79
C ALA A 155 -0.18 -3.77 24.13
N LYS A 156 0.85 -4.62 24.32
CA LYS A 156 1.13 -5.30 25.59
C LYS A 156 1.40 -4.31 26.72
N GLN A 157 2.21 -3.27 26.48
CA GLN A 157 2.47 -2.21 27.47
C GLN A 157 1.20 -1.47 27.89
N LEU A 158 0.19 -1.38 27.00
CA LEU A 158 -1.13 -0.83 27.31
C LEU A 158 -2.07 -1.83 28.00
N GLY A 159 -1.59 -3.06 28.24
CA GLY A 159 -2.31 -4.12 28.93
C GLY A 159 -3.20 -4.97 28.01
N LEU A 160 -2.71 -5.27 26.80
CA LEU A 160 -3.33 -6.24 25.90
C LEU A 160 -3.44 -7.62 26.58
N LYS A 161 -4.64 -8.21 26.54
CA LYS A 161 -4.90 -9.54 27.12
C LYS A 161 -4.62 -10.68 26.16
N ALA A 162 -5.05 -10.52 24.91
CA ALA A 162 -4.90 -11.53 23.86
C ALA A 162 -4.56 -10.88 22.54
N GLY A 163 -3.51 -11.31 21.89
CA GLY A 163 -3.10 -10.80 20.57
C GLY A 163 -1.77 -11.35 20.11
N GLU A 164 -1.56 -11.24 18.82
CA GLU A 164 -0.37 -11.73 18.12
C GLU A 164 -0.08 -10.91 16.86
N ILE A 165 0.98 -11.28 16.13
CA ILE A 165 1.29 -10.65 14.84
C ILE A 165 0.36 -11.20 13.77
N ALA A 166 -0.25 -10.31 12.99
CA ALA A 166 -1.12 -10.65 11.88
C ALA A 166 -0.34 -11.38 10.78
N VAL A 167 -0.91 -12.44 10.26
CA VAL A 167 -0.46 -13.07 9.02
C VAL A 167 -0.93 -12.20 7.85
N VAL A 168 0.01 -11.67 7.09
CA VAL A 168 -0.26 -10.90 5.87
C VAL A 168 0.43 -11.62 4.71
N PRO A 169 -0.26 -12.43 3.91
CA PRO A 169 0.34 -13.12 2.78
C PRO A 169 0.94 -12.14 1.76
N ALA A 170 1.97 -12.59 1.06
CA ALA A 170 2.42 -11.84 -0.11
C ALA A 170 1.32 -11.85 -1.18
N PRO A 171 1.21 -10.79 -2.00
CA PRO A 171 0.32 -10.83 -3.14
C PRO A 171 0.68 -12.02 -4.04
N ALA A 172 -0.34 -12.78 -4.47
CA ALA A 172 -0.14 -13.82 -5.47
C ALA A 172 0.09 -13.13 -6.83
N ARG A 173 1.31 -12.66 -7.08
CA ARG A 173 1.74 -12.23 -8.41
C ARG A 173 2.51 -13.37 -9.04
N SER A 174 1.97 -13.91 -10.12
CA SER A 174 2.67 -14.86 -10.97
C SER A 174 3.89 -14.19 -11.57
N LEU A 175 5.07 -14.80 -11.46
CA LEU A 175 6.26 -14.40 -12.23
C LEU A 175 6.01 -14.53 -13.74
N SER A 176 4.96 -15.26 -14.17
CA SER A 176 4.51 -15.35 -15.56
C SER A 176 3.93 -14.05 -16.12
N ASP A 177 3.54 -13.09 -15.28
CA ASP A 177 3.12 -11.75 -15.72
C ASP A 177 4.31 -10.91 -16.22
N CYS A 178 5.54 -11.46 -16.17
CA CYS A 178 6.76 -10.84 -16.70
C CYS A 178 6.94 -11.07 -18.22
N THR A 179 6.18 -11.97 -18.85
CA THR A 179 6.17 -12.15 -20.31
C THR A 179 4.95 -11.42 -20.87
N GLY A 180 5.16 -10.15 -21.21
CA GLY A 180 4.12 -9.26 -21.68
C GLY A 180 3.43 -9.75 -22.96
N THR A 181 2.14 -10.08 -22.85
CA THR A 181 1.18 -9.80 -23.90
C THR A 181 0.24 -8.74 -23.33
N ALA A 182 0.39 -7.52 -23.82
CA ALA A 182 -0.54 -6.45 -23.59
C ALA A 182 -1.91 -6.86 -24.17
N SER A 183 -2.83 -7.29 -23.32
CA SER A 183 -4.24 -7.27 -23.64
C SER A 183 -4.76 -5.88 -23.24
N SER A 184 -5.02 -5.08 -24.27
CA SER A 184 -5.80 -3.87 -24.24
C SER A 184 -7.20 -4.13 -23.70
N GLU A 185 -7.72 -3.10 -23.05
CA GLU A 185 -9.09 -2.89 -22.58
C GLU A 185 -9.33 -3.16 -21.10
N THR A 186 -9.27 -2.09 -20.35
CA THR A 186 -10.43 -1.63 -19.56
C THR A 186 -10.25 -0.16 -19.14
N ASP A 187 -11.12 0.61 -19.70
CA ASP A 187 -11.49 1.98 -19.42
C ASP A 187 -11.73 2.19 -17.91
N PHE A 188 -10.96 3.05 -17.26
CA PHE A 188 -11.29 3.58 -15.94
C PHE A 188 -11.41 5.08 -16.02
N GLY A 189 -12.68 5.47 -16.17
CA GLY A 189 -13.17 6.82 -16.13
C GLY A 189 -12.47 7.74 -15.13
N THR A 190 -11.96 8.80 -15.68
CA THR A 190 -11.61 10.05 -15.05
C THR A 190 -12.85 10.66 -14.41
N THR A 191 -12.90 10.77 -13.08
CA THR A 191 -13.57 11.90 -12.40
C THR A 191 -13.20 11.90 -10.92
N ALA A 192 -12.46 12.90 -10.53
CA ALA A 192 -12.61 13.66 -9.28
C ALA A 192 -11.60 14.80 -9.27
N SER A 193 -12.02 15.90 -9.86
CA SER A 193 -11.51 17.22 -9.53
C SER A 193 -11.84 17.53 -8.07
N LEU A 194 -10.84 17.85 -7.28
CA LEU A 194 -11.02 18.51 -6.00
C LEU A 194 -10.52 19.94 -6.21
N ASP A 195 -11.44 20.87 -6.32
CA ASP A 195 -11.19 22.31 -6.19
C ASP A 195 -10.84 22.65 -4.74
N PRO A 196 -9.86 23.51 -4.50
CA PRO A 196 -9.69 24.16 -3.23
C PRO A 196 -10.38 25.52 -3.24
N ALA A 197 -11.30 25.71 -2.30
CA ALA A 197 -11.71 26.93 -1.62
C ALA A 197 -11.65 28.27 -2.38
N SER A 198 -12.81 28.75 -2.75
CA SER A 198 -13.12 30.14 -3.04
C SER A 198 -13.17 30.99 -1.78
N GLY A 199 -12.45 32.12 -1.81
CA GLY A 199 -12.70 33.28 -0.98
C GLY A 199 -13.11 34.44 -1.90
N PRO A 200 -13.90 35.44 -1.44
CA PRO A 200 -14.71 36.31 -2.29
C PRO A 200 -14.03 37.64 -2.67
N GLY A 201 -14.37 38.18 -3.85
CA GLY A 201 -14.00 39.55 -4.19
C GLY A 201 -14.30 39.97 -5.61
N ALA A 202 -15.46 40.61 -5.80
CA ALA A 202 -15.78 41.78 -6.63
C ALA A 202 -15.34 41.91 -8.09
N GLY A 203 -16.27 41.83 -9.05
CA GLY A 203 -16.76 43.04 -9.71
C GLY A 203 -16.24 43.34 -11.12
N PHE A 204 -17.21 43.57 -12.02
CA PHE A 204 -17.25 44.31 -13.28
C PHE A 204 -17.05 43.57 -14.61
N GLY A 205 -18.17 43.52 -15.37
CA GLY A 205 -18.25 43.13 -16.78
C GLY A 205 -18.03 44.38 -17.70
N PRO A 206 -18.60 44.48 -18.95
CA PRO A 206 -18.65 43.49 -20.04
C PRO A 206 -18.05 44.03 -21.36
N GLY A 207 -17.93 43.23 -22.42
CA GLY A 207 -17.63 43.74 -23.78
C GLY A 207 -17.39 42.61 -24.81
N ALA A 208 -18.40 42.39 -25.61
CA ALA A 208 -18.48 42.26 -27.08
C ALA A 208 -17.21 41.87 -27.87
N GLY A 209 -17.16 40.88 -28.77
CA GLY A 209 -17.99 40.60 -29.89
C GLY A 209 -17.13 40.08 -31.04
N PHE A 210 -17.75 39.36 -31.97
CA PHE A 210 -17.38 39.05 -33.36
C PHE A 210 -16.55 37.77 -33.67
N GLY A 211 -17.25 36.88 -34.36
CA GLY A 211 -16.71 35.78 -35.19
C GLY A 211 -16.48 36.26 -36.62
N PRO A 212 -16.65 35.44 -37.70
CA PRO A 212 -16.01 34.18 -38.03
C PRO A 212 -15.21 34.27 -39.37
N GLY A 213 -14.44 33.27 -39.73
CA GLY A 213 -13.80 33.20 -41.04
C GLY A 213 -13.53 31.76 -41.50
N ALA A 214 -14.23 31.39 -42.56
CA ALA A 214 -14.11 30.14 -43.32
C ALA A 214 -13.03 30.23 -44.41
N GLY A 215 -12.51 29.05 -44.83
CA GLY A 215 -11.66 28.92 -46.04
C GLY A 215 -11.11 27.49 -46.19
N SER A 216 -11.83 26.65 -46.85
CA SER A 216 -11.72 25.89 -48.10
C SER A 216 -10.35 25.35 -48.52
N GLY A 217 -10.29 24.00 -48.75
CA GLY A 217 -9.25 23.13 -49.32
C GLY A 217 -8.92 23.39 -50.82
N PRO A 218 -8.52 22.42 -51.67
CA PRO A 218 -8.03 21.04 -51.51
C PRO A 218 -6.70 20.80 -52.31
N GLY A 219 -6.10 19.61 -52.16
CA GLY A 219 -4.96 19.20 -52.98
C GLY A 219 -4.70 17.68 -52.98
N ILE A 220 -4.98 17.06 -54.13
CA ILE A 220 -4.82 15.67 -54.48
C ILE A 220 -3.35 15.38 -54.82
N GLY A 221 -2.84 14.18 -54.42
CA GLY A 221 -1.56 13.67 -54.91
C GLY A 221 -1.42 12.19 -54.64
N SER A 222 -1.67 11.39 -55.67
CA SER A 222 -1.46 9.93 -55.75
C SER A 222 0.00 9.56 -55.88
N GLY A 223 0.42 8.43 -55.24
CA GLY A 223 1.72 7.81 -55.46
C GLY A 223 1.78 6.42 -54.84
N SER A 224 1.63 5.42 -55.68
CA SER A 224 1.76 3.99 -55.39
C SER A 224 3.22 3.58 -55.10
N GLY A 225 3.39 2.66 -54.15
CA GLY A 225 4.67 1.97 -53.93
C GLY A 225 4.51 0.86 -52.91
N VAL A 226 4.33 -0.36 -53.42
CA VAL A 226 4.35 -1.60 -52.63
C VAL A 226 5.79 -1.91 -52.25
N ASP A 227 6.05 -2.22 -50.98
CA ASP A 227 7.00 -3.28 -50.67
C ASP A 227 6.73 -3.86 -49.29
N ALA A 228 6.61 -5.18 -49.26
CA ALA A 228 6.44 -6.02 -48.11
C ALA A 228 7.76 -6.17 -47.36
N GLY A 229 7.77 -5.79 -46.11
CA GLY A 229 8.89 -6.03 -45.20
C GLY A 229 8.35 -6.31 -43.80
N SER A 230 8.10 -7.60 -43.51
CA SER A 230 7.83 -8.12 -42.19
C SER A 230 8.97 -7.77 -41.23
N GLY A 231 8.66 -6.92 -40.28
CA GLY A 231 9.54 -6.60 -39.17
C GLY A 231 8.69 -6.25 -37.98
N CYS A 232 8.22 -7.28 -37.27
CA CYS A 232 7.65 -7.10 -35.94
C CYS A 232 8.78 -6.65 -35.01
N ALA A 233 8.99 -5.34 -34.93
CA ALA A 233 9.87 -4.74 -33.93
C ALA A 233 9.18 -4.88 -32.57
N SER A 234 9.57 -5.90 -31.82
CA SER A 234 9.35 -6.01 -30.39
C SER A 234 9.90 -4.75 -29.73
N SER A 235 8.98 -3.91 -29.28
CA SER A 235 9.31 -2.70 -28.57
C SER A 235 10.00 -3.01 -27.26
N SER A 236 11.29 -2.73 -27.27
CA SER A 236 12.18 -2.23 -26.25
C SER A 236 12.34 -3.04 -24.97
N GLU A 237 13.29 -3.92 -25.00
CA GLU A 237 14.25 -4.03 -23.93
C GLU A 237 14.87 -2.64 -23.71
N ALA A 238 14.38 -1.92 -22.72
CA ALA A 238 15.09 -0.79 -22.14
C ALA A 238 16.29 -1.41 -21.38
N SER A 239 17.36 -1.72 -22.08
CA SER A 239 18.67 -1.95 -21.51
C SER A 239 19.01 -0.67 -20.72
N PHE A 240 18.78 -0.69 -19.41
CA PHE A 240 19.38 0.29 -18.52
C PHE A 240 20.89 0.08 -18.63
N GLY A 241 21.64 1.11 -19.09
CA GLY A 241 23.06 1.02 -19.42
C GLY A 241 23.92 0.45 -18.28
N ALA A 242 25.22 0.34 -18.46
CA ALA A 242 26.19 -0.33 -17.58
C ALA A 242 26.17 0.05 -16.08
N ALA A 243 25.42 1.04 -15.66
CA ALA A 243 25.30 1.50 -14.27
C ALA A 243 24.25 0.68 -13.48
N PRO A 244 24.54 0.29 -12.22
CA PRO A 244 23.62 -0.44 -11.35
C PRO A 244 22.25 0.21 -11.23
N CYS A 245 21.18 -0.61 -11.29
CA CYS A 245 19.79 -0.19 -11.18
C CYS A 245 19.25 -0.43 -9.77
N LEU A 246 18.93 0.65 -9.06
CA LEU A 246 18.26 0.63 -7.75
C LEU A 246 16.76 0.83 -7.96
N LEU A 247 15.94 0.10 -7.22
CA LEU A 247 14.48 0.22 -7.28
C LEU A 247 13.88 0.48 -5.90
N THR A 248 13.05 1.50 -5.80
CA THR A 248 12.15 1.74 -4.67
C THR A 248 10.71 1.71 -5.15
N VAL A 249 9.86 0.89 -4.54
CA VAL A 249 8.42 0.84 -4.82
C VAL A 249 7.68 1.35 -3.61
N ALA A 250 7.13 2.57 -3.69
CA ALA A 250 6.53 3.22 -2.54
C ALA A 250 5.52 4.30 -2.94
N ARG A 251 4.51 4.52 -2.11
CA ARG A 251 3.69 5.73 -2.21
C ARG A 251 4.55 6.97 -1.89
N LEU A 252 4.45 8.03 -2.69
CA LEU A 252 5.23 9.26 -2.46
C LEU A 252 4.64 10.08 -1.30
N ALA A 253 4.90 9.60 -0.07
CA ALA A 253 4.37 10.16 1.18
C ALA A 253 5.48 10.23 2.25
N PRO A 254 5.37 11.15 3.25
CA PRO A 254 6.43 11.37 4.26
C PRO A 254 6.91 10.11 4.98
N GLN A 255 5.99 9.19 5.29
CA GLN A 255 6.33 7.93 5.98
C GLN A 255 7.35 7.09 5.21
N LYS A 256 7.42 7.22 3.88
CA LYS A 256 8.26 6.39 3.00
C LYS A 256 9.71 6.87 2.89
N GLY A 257 10.08 7.96 3.58
CA GLY A 257 11.46 8.41 3.71
C GLY A 257 12.11 8.72 2.36
N LEU A 258 11.37 9.35 1.43
CA LEU A 258 11.91 9.68 0.12
C LEU A 258 12.90 10.88 0.17
N ASP A 259 12.84 11.67 1.21
CA ASP A 259 13.87 12.63 1.60
C ASP A 259 15.17 11.90 1.94
N LEU A 260 15.12 10.87 2.77
CA LEU A 260 16.24 9.99 3.09
C LEU A 260 16.83 9.34 1.82
N LEU A 261 15.98 8.92 0.87
CA LEU A 261 16.42 8.39 -0.42
C LEU A 261 17.24 9.42 -1.19
N LEU A 262 16.76 10.65 -1.31
CA LEU A 262 17.47 11.70 -2.05
C LEU A 262 18.78 12.11 -1.38
N GLU A 263 18.82 12.14 -0.05
CA GLU A 263 20.06 12.40 0.70
C GLU A 263 21.07 11.27 0.46
N ALA A 264 20.66 10.00 0.53
CA ALA A 264 21.52 8.85 0.25
C ALA A 264 22.02 8.87 -1.21
N ALA A 265 21.14 9.17 -2.16
CA ALA A 265 21.51 9.32 -3.58
C ALA A 265 22.56 10.43 -3.79
N THR A 266 22.42 11.54 -3.05
CA THR A 266 23.40 12.65 -3.06
C THR A 266 24.76 12.17 -2.57
N LEU A 267 24.81 11.43 -1.46
CA LEU A 267 26.06 10.90 -0.90
C LEU A 267 26.75 9.90 -1.85
N ILE A 268 25.97 9.03 -2.51
CA ILE A 268 26.50 8.06 -3.47
C ILE A 268 27.10 8.79 -4.69
N LYS A 269 26.38 9.78 -5.22
CA LYS A 269 26.86 10.63 -6.34
C LYS A 269 28.14 11.38 -5.98
N GLN A 270 28.24 11.95 -4.77
CA GLN A 270 29.43 12.68 -4.31
C GLN A 270 30.66 11.76 -4.21
N ARG A 271 30.48 10.45 -4.05
CA ARG A 271 31.58 9.45 -4.07
C ARG A 271 32.01 9.07 -5.49
N GLY A 272 31.39 9.67 -6.53
CA GLY A 272 31.71 9.37 -7.93
C GLY A 272 31.25 8.00 -8.40
N ILE A 273 30.23 7.42 -7.75
CA ILE A 273 29.69 6.11 -8.10
C ILE A 273 28.50 6.30 -9.03
N ASP A 274 28.54 5.64 -10.20
CA ASP A 274 27.45 5.67 -11.16
C ASP A 274 26.33 4.70 -10.74
N PHE A 275 25.08 5.16 -10.85
CA PHE A 275 23.89 4.36 -10.61
C PHE A 275 22.66 5.01 -11.26
N THR A 276 21.58 4.26 -11.40
CA THR A 276 20.23 4.78 -11.67
C THR A 276 19.30 4.34 -10.57
N TRP A 277 18.54 5.27 -9.98
CA TRP A 277 17.57 4.93 -8.95
C TRP A 277 16.13 5.20 -9.43
N LEU A 278 15.39 4.12 -9.63
CA LEU A 278 14.01 4.14 -10.08
C LEU A 278 13.08 4.17 -8.86
N VAL A 279 12.08 5.06 -8.88
CA VAL A 279 11.07 5.16 -7.84
C VAL A 279 9.70 4.95 -8.47
N ALA A 280 9.11 3.78 -8.26
CA ALA A 280 7.77 3.44 -8.74
C ALA A 280 6.73 3.76 -7.67
N GLY A 281 5.79 4.64 -8.01
CA GLY A 281 4.70 5.05 -7.15
C GLY A 281 4.24 6.48 -7.40
N ASP A 282 3.17 6.87 -6.73
CA ASP A 282 2.61 8.22 -6.81
C ASP A 282 2.20 8.71 -5.41
N GLY A 283 2.00 10.01 -5.27
CA GLY A 283 1.58 10.59 -4.00
C GLY A 283 1.84 12.10 -3.87
N PRO A 284 1.48 12.68 -2.73
CA PRO A 284 1.48 14.13 -2.53
C PRO A 284 2.88 14.77 -2.64
N LEU A 285 3.96 14.02 -2.45
CA LEU A 285 5.32 14.57 -2.53
C LEU A 285 5.90 14.63 -3.95
N LYS A 286 5.19 14.18 -4.99
CA LYS A 286 5.71 14.04 -6.36
C LYS A 286 6.34 15.33 -6.91
N ALA A 287 5.63 16.46 -6.80
CA ALA A 287 6.12 17.74 -7.31
C ALA A 287 7.39 18.20 -6.58
N GLN A 288 7.40 18.11 -5.25
CA GLN A 288 8.55 18.46 -4.41
C GLN A 288 9.77 17.59 -4.74
N LEU A 289 9.58 16.29 -4.84
CA LEU A 289 10.67 15.35 -5.16
C LEU A 289 11.25 15.61 -6.56
N ASN A 290 10.41 15.84 -7.58
CA ASN A 290 10.88 16.20 -8.92
C ASN A 290 11.74 17.47 -8.91
N GLN A 291 11.33 18.49 -8.17
CA GLN A 291 12.12 19.72 -8.02
C GLN A 291 13.46 19.46 -7.36
N GLN A 292 13.50 18.69 -6.26
CA GLN A 292 14.73 18.37 -5.54
C GLN A 292 15.70 17.53 -6.40
N ILE A 293 15.18 16.54 -7.13
CA ILE A 293 15.94 15.71 -8.06
C ILE A 293 16.59 16.56 -9.15
N ALA A 294 15.81 17.45 -9.76
CA ALA A 294 16.31 18.35 -10.82
C ALA A 294 17.36 19.33 -10.31
N THR A 295 17.11 19.98 -9.15
CA THR A 295 18.03 20.95 -8.54
C THR A 295 19.39 20.33 -8.19
N ALA A 296 19.39 19.11 -7.65
CA ALA A 296 20.61 18.39 -7.28
C ALA A 296 21.18 17.52 -8.44
N ALA A 297 20.52 17.54 -9.60
CA ALA A 297 20.86 16.72 -10.78
C ALA A 297 21.12 15.26 -10.39
N LEU A 298 20.24 14.66 -9.59
CA LEU A 298 20.38 13.29 -9.10
C LEU A 298 20.00 12.27 -10.17
N PRO A 299 20.68 11.10 -10.25
CA PRO A 299 20.33 10.00 -11.15
C PRO A 299 19.11 9.21 -10.61
N VAL A 300 18.07 9.92 -10.20
CA VAL A 300 16.82 9.38 -9.64
C VAL A 300 15.67 9.68 -10.61
N LYS A 301 14.84 8.67 -10.91
CA LYS A 301 13.69 8.80 -11.83
C LYS A 301 12.40 8.40 -11.13
N LEU A 302 11.43 9.33 -11.04
CA LEU A 302 10.08 9.03 -10.57
C LEU A 302 9.25 8.46 -11.73
N LEU A 303 8.89 7.17 -11.66
CA LEU A 303 8.17 6.47 -12.73
C LEU A 303 6.65 6.67 -12.67
N GLY A 304 6.13 7.31 -11.60
CA GLY A 304 4.71 7.36 -11.35
C GLY A 304 4.14 6.00 -10.92
N ARG A 305 2.81 5.88 -10.93
CA ARG A 305 2.13 4.61 -10.63
C ARG A 305 2.45 3.59 -11.75
N ARG A 306 2.88 2.40 -11.34
CA ARG A 306 3.22 1.28 -12.24
C ARG A 306 2.39 0.07 -11.88
N GLU A 307 2.03 -0.73 -12.88
CA GLU A 307 1.33 -2.01 -12.72
C GLU A 307 2.26 -3.20 -13.00
N ASP A 308 3.35 -2.95 -13.72
CA ASP A 308 4.40 -3.89 -14.10
C ASP A 308 5.54 -4.00 -13.06
N ILE A 309 5.20 -4.00 -11.78
CA ILE A 309 6.19 -4.06 -10.68
C ILE A 309 7.07 -5.31 -10.78
N GLY A 310 6.52 -6.45 -11.23
CA GLY A 310 7.28 -7.67 -11.47
C GLY A 310 8.41 -7.48 -12.49
N ALA A 311 8.14 -6.79 -13.60
CA ALA A 311 9.14 -6.48 -14.62
C ALA A 311 10.21 -5.50 -14.08
N LEU A 312 9.84 -4.51 -13.30
CA LEU A 312 10.79 -3.61 -12.65
C LEU A 312 11.67 -4.35 -11.64
N LEU A 313 11.08 -5.23 -10.83
CA LEU A 313 11.84 -6.06 -9.90
C LEU A 313 12.83 -6.98 -10.62
N SER A 314 12.46 -7.57 -11.77
CA SER A 314 13.36 -8.45 -12.52
C SER A 314 14.56 -7.71 -13.11
N GLN A 315 14.47 -6.41 -13.33
CA GLN A 315 15.53 -5.57 -13.89
C GLN A 315 16.39 -4.88 -12.82
N ALA A 316 15.93 -4.83 -11.57
CA ALA A 316 16.64 -4.17 -10.49
C ALA A 316 17.82 -5.01 -9.99
N ASP A 317 18.98 -4.39 -9.78
CA ASP A 317 20.10 -5.00 -9.07
C ASP A 317 19.86 -5.02 -7.55
N VAL A 318 19.30 -3.96 -7.01
CA VAL A 318 19.02 -3.83 -5.58
C VAL A 318 17.65 -3.17 -5.37
N VAL A 319 16.82 -3.76 -4.53
CA VAL A 319 15.60 -3.14 -4.04
C VAL A 319 15.89 -2.40 -2.74
N VAL A 320 15.57 -1.11 -2.71
CA VAL A 320 15.88 -0.25 -1.55
C VAL A 320 14.59 0.27 -0.93
N GLN A 321 14.41 0.04 0.37
CA GLN A 321 13.32 0.61 1.16
C GLN A 321 13.87 1.63 2.15
N THR A 322 13.31 2.84 2.13
CA THR A 322 13.82 3.99 2.89
C THR A 322 12.86 4.49 3.97
N SER A 323 11.84 3.73 4.28
CA SER A 323 10.72 4.13 5.15
C SER A 323 11.15 4.49 6.57
N TYR A 324 10.45 5.43 7.20
CA TYR A 324 10.59 5.75 8.63
C TYR A 324 9.77 4.83 9.53
N TRP A 325 8.80 4.15 8.98
CA TRP A 325 8.05 3.10 9.66
C TRP A 325 7.29 2.23 8.66
N GLU A 326 7.25 0.92 8.95
CA GLU A 326 6.51 -0.09 8.19
C GLU A 326 5.78 -1.07 9.11
N GLY A 327 4.67 -1.60 8.62
CA GLY A 327 4.02 -2.76 9.22
C GLY A 327 4.67 -4.07 8.72
N GLN A 328 4.04 -4.69 7.71
CA GLN A 328 4.65 -5.76 6.91
C GLN A 328 4.71 -5.28 5.47
N PRO A 329 5.85 -4.74 5.02
CA PRO A 329 5.96 -4.15 3.69
C PRO A 329 5.86 -5.22 2.61
N LEU A 330 4.76 -5.21 1.85
CA LEU A 330 4.52 -6.17 0.76
C LEU A 330 5.59 -6.07 -0.32
N THR A 331 6.12 -4.88 -0.57
CA THR A 331 7.19 -4.66 -1.55
C THR A 331 8.48 -5.41 -1.22
N LEU A 332 8.81 -5.59 0.06
CA LEU A 332 9.94 -6.44 0.45
C LEU A 332 9.66 -7.91 0.16
N ARG A 333 8.44 -8.38 0.38
CA ARG A 333 8.05 -9.75 0.03
C ARG A 333 8.04 -9.98 -1.48
N GLU A 334 7.58 -9.01 -2.26
CA GLU A 334 7.66 -9.04 -3.71
C GLU A 334 9.13 -9.08 -4.19
N ALA A 335 10.03 -8.32 -3.55
CA ALA A 335 11.46 -8.34 -3.83
C ALA A 335 12.11 -9.69 -3.50
N MET A 336 11.73 -10.30 -2.36
CA MET A 336 12.16 -11.65 -1.98
C MET A 336 11.70 -12.68 -3.01
N GLN A 337 10.42 -12.65 -3.42
CA GLN A 337 9.87 -13.54 -4.46
C GLN A 337 10.60 -13.38 -5.81
N ALA A 338 11.01 -12.15 -6.14
CA ALA A 338 11.83 -11.86 -7.31
C ALA A 338 13.32 -12.21 -7.11
N SER A 339 13.71 -12.75 -5.96
CA SER A 339 15.08 -13.11 -5.60
C SER A 339 16.06 -11.94 -5.72
N ARG A 340 15.65 -10.73 -5.35
CA ARG A 340 16.51 -9.54 -5.44
C ARG A 340 17.31 -9.32 -4.17
N ALA A 341 18.49 -8.69 -4.31
CA ALA A 341 19.21 -8.12 -3.20
C ALA A 341 18.39 -6.98 -2.57
N ILE A 342 18.30 -6.93 -1.26
CA ILE A 342 17.46 -5.95 -0.54
C ILE A 342 18.30 -5.17 0.46
N VAL A 343 18.17 -3.85 0.42
CA VAL A 343 18.63 -2.93 1.47
C VAL A 343 17.40 -2.21 2.02
N ALA A 344 17.19 -2.27 3.33
CA ALA A 344 16.01 -1.67 3.94
C ALA A 344 16.33 -0.98 5.27
N THR A 345 15.60 0.07 5.59
CA THR A 345 15.65 0.67 6.92
C THR A 345 15.08 -0.29 7.96
N ASP A 346 15.78 -0.42 9.10
CA ASP A 346 15.34 -1.26 10.23
C ASP A 346 14.29 -0.53 11.07
N VAL A 347 13.05 -0.59 10.60
CA VAL A 347 11.92 0.12 11.20
C VAL A 347 10.67 -0.76 11.26
N GLY A 348 9.95 -0.71 12.36
CA GLY A 348 8.68 -1.42 12.55
C GLY A 348 8.80 -2.92 12.28
N GLY A 349 8.11 -3.40 11.25
CA GLY A 349 8.09 -4.81 10.86
C GLY A 349 9.04 -5.17 9.71
N SER A 350 10.00 -4.30 9.31
CA SER A 350 10.93 -4.59 8.21
C SER A 350 11.77 -5.84 8.50
N ALA A 351 12.41 -5.90 9.68
CA ALA A 351 13.20 -7.06 10.11
C ALA A 351 12.36 -8.34 10.17
N TYR A 352 11.15 -8.26 10.74
CA TYR A 352 10.21 -9.38 10.80
C TYR A 352 9.82 -9.88 9.39
N THR A 353 9.56 -8.95 8.46
CA THR A 353 9.19 -9.29 7.08
C THR A 353 10.32 -9.96 6.32
N LEU A 354 11.55 -9.49 6.48
CA LEU A 354 12.72 -10.03 5.79
C LEU A 354 13.18 -11.39 6.36
N ALA A 355 12.81 -11.74 7.59
CA ALA A 355 13.13 -13.03 8.20
C ALA A 355 14.62 -13.41 8.12
N GLY A 356 15.50 -12.41 8.19
CA GLY A 356 16.96 -12.55 8.15
C GLY A 356 17.58 -12.45 6.73
N CYS A 357 16.81 -12.27 5.67
CA CYS A 357 17.33 -11.89 4.36
C CYS A 357 17.40 -10.36 4.20
N GLY A 358 18.26 -9.89 3.30
CA GLY A 358 18.47 -8.46 3.09
C GLY A 358 19.39 -7.80 4.11
N GLN A 359 19.80 -6.60 3.81
CA GLN A 359 20.63 -5.77 4.69
C GLN A 359 19.77 -4.69 5.33
N LEU A 360 19.68 -4.72 6.66
CA LEU A 360 18.99 -3.72 7.47
C LEU A 360 19.97 -2.62 7.90
N VAL A 361 19.49 -1.38 7.86
CA VAL A 361 20.27 -0.19 8.26
C VAL A 361 19.41 0.77 9.07
N GLU A 362 20.05 1.59 9.88
CA GLU A 362 19.37 2.71 10.54
C GLU A 362 18.75 3.66 9.52
N PRO A 363 17.61 4.32 9.83
CA PRO A 363 16.94 5.25 8.92
C PRO A 363 17.70 6.60 8.85
N GLN A 364 18.94 6.54 8.36
CA GLN A 364 19.85 7.65 8.17
C GLN A 364 20.54 7.55 6.80
N ALA A 365 20.83 8.69 6.17
CA ALA A 365 21.34 8.75 4.80
C ALA A 365 22.73 8.11 4.66
N GLY A 366 23.62 8.32 5.62
CA GLY A 366 24.97 7.75 5.61
C GLY A 366 24.97 6.22 5.62
N PRO A 367 24.41 5.56 6.65
CA PRO A 367 24.28 4.10 6.72
C PRO A 367 23.55 3.50 5.52
N LEU A 368 22.51 4.18 5.00
CA LEU A 368 21.80 3.73 3.81
C LEU A 368 22.68 3.78 2.56
N ALA A 369 23.40 4.90 2.34
CA ALA A 369 24.31 5.05 1.21
C ALA A 369 25.46 4.03 1.28
N ASP A 370 26.02 3.81 2.46
CA ASP A 370 27.11 2.84 2.68
C ASP A 370 26.66 1.41 2.33
N ALA A 371 25.47 1.03 2.78
CA ALA A 371 24.91 -0.28 2.49
C ALA A 371 24.62 -0.48 1.01
N VAL A 372 24.01 0.52 0.35
CA VAL A 372 23.72 0.46 -1.08
C VAL A 372 25.03 0.34 -1.87
N VAL A 373 26.02 1.18 -1.58
CA VAL A 373 27.35 1.13 -2.25
C VAL A 373 28.00 -0.23 -2.04
N ALA A 374 27.99 -0.77 -0.84
CA ALA A 374 28.57 -2.08 -0.54
C ALA A 374 27.95 -3.22 -1.35
N VAL A 375 26.65 -3.12 -1.69
CA VAL A 375 25.96 -4.15 -2.48
C VAL A 375 26.19 -3.96 -3.99
N ILE A 376 26.17 -2.72 -4.49
CA ILE A 376 26.35 -2.48 -5.94
C ILE A 376 27.81 -2.63 -6.38
N SER A 377 28.77 -2.41 -5.47
CA SER A 377 30.22 -2.50 -5.79
C SER A 377 30.80 -3.91 -5.56
N ASP A 378 30.06 -4.82 -4.92
CA ASP A 378 30.50 -6.19 -4.65
C ASP A 378 29.48 -7.21 -5.20
N PRO A 379 29.70 -7.78 -6.40
CA PRO A 379 28.83 -8.80 -6.99
C PRO A 379 28.60 -10.02 -6.09
N LYS A 380 29.61 -10.47 -5.34
CA LYS A 380 29.49 -11.63 -4.44
C LYS A 380 28.55 -11.33 -3.26
N ARG A 381 28.64 -10.13 -2.72
CA ARG A 381 27.71 -9.67 -1.67
C ARG A 381 26.29 -9.61 -2.20
N ARG A 382 26.09 -9.08 -3.41
CA ARG A 382 24.77 -9.04 -4.05
C ARG A 382 24.22 -10.45 -4.26
N GLU A 383 24.98 -11.37 -4.84
CA GLU A 383 24.59 -12.77 -5.02
C GLU A 383 24.22 -13.46 -3.69
N THR A 384 24.97 -13.16 -2.62
CA THR A 384 24.68 -13.69 -1.28
C THR A 384 23.31 -13.21 -0.77
N LEU A 385 22.99 -11.92 -0.94
CA LEU A 385 21.70 -11.36 -0.57
C LEU A 385 20.55 -11.91 -1.45
N GLU A 386 20.77 -12.09 -2.73
CA GLU A 386 19.81 -12.71 -3.65
C GLU A 386 19.51 -14.17 -3.28
N ALA A 387 20.55 -14.93 -2.95
CA ALA A 387 20.39 -16.30 -2.46
C ALA A 387 19.62 -16.36 -1.13
N ALA A 388 19.92 -15.43 -0.21
CA ALA A 388 19.20 -15.31 1.06
C ALA A 388 17.71 -14.95 0.84
N SER A 389 17.42 -14.03 -0.08
CA SER A 389 16.05 -13.66 -0.46
C SER A 389 15.30 -14.88 -1.01
N ARG A 390 15.92 -15.63 -1.91
CA ARG A 390 15.35 -16.87 -2.50
C ARG A 390 15.04 -17.92 -1.44
N ALA A 391 15.97 -18.15 -0.52
CA ALA A 391 15.78 -19.10 0.57
C ALA A 391 14.68 -18.68 1.56
N ALA A 392 14.51 -17.37 1.77
CA ALA A 392 13.52 -16.84 2.68
C ALA A 392 12.08 -16.87 2.12
N VAL A 393 11.89 -17.03 0.81
CA VAL A 393 10.54 -17.14 0.18
C VAL A 393 9.71 -18.23 0.83
N ALA A 394 10.31 -19.38 1.17
CA ALA A 394 9.61 -20.49 1.83
C ALA A 394 9.06 -20.13 3.23
N LYS A 395 9.56 -19.07 3.85
CA LYS A 395 9.12 -18.57 5.17
C LYS A 395 8.01 -17.51 5.07
N ILE A 396 7.72 -17.03 3.86
CA ILE A 396 6.64 -16.05 3.65
C ILE A 396 5.31 -16.77 3.89
N PRO A 397 4.47 -16.30 4.82
CA PRO A 397 3.20 -16.95 5.07
C PRO A 397 2.28 -16.82 3.86
N GLY A 398 1.59 -17.91 3.54
CA GLY A 398 0.61 -18.00 2.46
C GLY A 398 -0.83 -17.85 2.95
N GLU A 399 -1.77 -18.15 2.04
CA GLU A 399 -3.21 -18.10 2.32
C GLU A 399 -3.63 -19.14 3.38
N THR A 400 -2.97 -20.30 3.42
CA THR A 400 -3.26 -21.35 4.41
C THR A 400 -3.01 -20.85 5.84
N GLN A 401 -1.85 -20.23 6.09
CA GLN A 401 -1.52 -19.68 7.41
C GLN A 401 -2.44 -18.51 7.80
N LEU A 402 -2.85 -17.70 6.82
CA LEU A 402 -3.86 -16.66 7.05
C LEU A 402 -5.19 -17.28 7.47
N ARG A 403 -5.66 -18.32 6.78
CA ARG A 403 -6.90 -19.04 7.09
C ARG A 403 -6.87 -19.61 8.50
N GLU A 404 -5.81 -20.36 8.84
CA GLU A 404 -5.61 -20.94 10.17
C GLU A 404 -5.62 -19.87 11.28
N GLN A 405 -5.02 -18.71 11.01
CA GLN A 405 -5.07 -17.61 11.96
C GLN A 405 -6.48 -17.04 12.10
N LEU A 406 -7.20 -16.80 10.99
CA LEU A 406 -8.55 -16.25 11.01
C LEU A 406 -9.50 -17.21 11.73
N ASP A 407 -9.49 -18.49 11.41
CA ASP A 407 -10.34 -19.51 12.06
C ASP A 407 -10.16 -19.48 13.58
N ARG A 408 -8.92 -19.46 14.04
CA ARG A 408 -8.58 -19.43 15.47
C ARG A 408 -8.95 -18.13 16.16
N VAL A 409 -8.68 -16.96 15.55
CA VAL A 409 -8.87 -15.67 16.24
C VAL A 409 -10.29 -15.13 16.12
N LEU A 410 -11.01 -15.49 15.06
CA LEU A 410 -12.41 -15.13 14.88
C LEU A 410 -13.36 -16.14 15.52
N ASP A 411 -12.85 -17.32 15.91
CA ASP A 411 -13.62 -18.42 16.50
C ASP A 411 -14.68 -18.94 15.52
N LEU A 412 -14.21 -19.33 14.31
CA LEU A 412 -15.04 -19.70 13.15
C LEU A 412 -15.28 -21.22 13.07
#